data_5525fe2ebd885c13cf5c55b9f82524e6
#
_entry.id   5525fe2ebd885c13cf5c55b9f82524e6
#
_cell.length_a   1.000
_cell.length_b   1.000
_cell.length_c   1.000
_cell.angle_alpha   90.00
_cell.angle_beta   90.00
_cell.angle_gamma   90.00
#
_symmetry.space_group_name_H-M   'P 1'
#
loop_
_entity.id
_entity.type
_entity.pdbx_description
1 polymer ?
#
loop_
_entity_poly.entity_id
_entity_poly.type
_entity_poly.pdbx_seq_one_letter_code
_entity_poly.pdbx_strand_id
1 'polypeptide(L)'
;MILAPATFENKRPLLPCLVLLWLSVLSATNVCAQKDSKEKSSQGQQAKADFLRQMQFEAVDRKSAAWIHWGDSKREFSNWTQHSNRLIPIYTFGISLKKYRGKESAYRSKKKIEEIYGVVPEGTYNRDARYLDQTDIYRLQQDAVAAGKKNIILFVCDGMDWNTTQAASIYKNQKITYTRGQGRGLTFLDFKAPQSTYGYMVTSPFAKSAKFDVNSQVVESVTDPSGGYSPVLGGKTPWSVPGDPGYLLGKSASKGHSYTDSAASATSMTTGKKTFNGSINVGPDGEQLTTITHQLQKDGFAIGVVSSVPFCHATPAATYAHNVNRSDYQDISRDLLGLRSAAHRKKALSGVDVLIGGGWGEEKKDDTKKQGNNFVPGNTYLAQADLEEIDVDNGGKYFVVQRHKGESGAQLLADAALLAATDGNRLFGFFGGKGGHLPFQTADGGYDPTRGIDRADRYSKADVKENPTLGNMATAALEVLESRKKSGAKKGMWLLVESGDIDWANHNNNIDDAIGSVLSADEAFREIIAWVEKHSNWDETALILTADHGHMMVLDKLDSLIRKK
;
A
#
# COMPACT_ATOMS: atom_id res chain seq x y z
N MET A 1 -62.47 1.46 -22.27
CA MET A 1 -62.93 1.93 -20.93
C MET A 1 -61.68 1.98 -20.07
N ILE A 2 -61.30 3.19 -19.76
CA ILE A 2 -60.01 3.60 -19.16
C ILE A 2 -60.15 3.46 -17.65
N LEU A 3 -59.17 2.88 -16.97
CA LEU A 3 -58.89 3.15 -15.57
C LEU A 3 -57.37 3.18 -15.30
N ALA A 4 -56.94 4.31 -14.84
CA ALA A 4 -55.54 4.62 -14.50
C ALA A 4 -55.14 4.00 -13.13
N PRO A 5 -53.83 3.81 -12.86
CA PRO A 5 -53.37 3.30 -11.57
C PRO A 5 -53.18 4.40 -10.55
N ALA A 6 -53.55 4.07 -9.31
CA ALA A 6 -53.42 4.91 -8.14
C ALA A 6 -51.97 4.95 -7.61
N THR A 7 -51.51 6.15 -7.31
CA THR A 7 -50.28 6.46 -6.63
C THR A 7 -50.40 6.19 -5.11
N PHE A 8 -49.51 5.37 -4.54
CA PHE A 8 -49.36 5.29 -3.08
C PHE A 8 -48.11 6.08 -2.65
N GLU A 9 -48.32 7.22 -2.05
CA GLU A 9 -47.32 7.92 -1.24
C GLU A 9 -47.22 7.25 0.14
N ASN A 10 -46.04 6.74 0.48
CA ASN A 10 -45.75 6.26 1.82
C ASN A 10 -44.85 7.28 2.53
N LYS A 11 -45.50 8.15 3.33
CA LYS A 11 -44.82 9.04 4.28
C LYS A 11 -44.55 8.28 5.58
N ARG A 12 -43.28 8.12 5.94
CA ARG A 12 -42.89 7.72 7.29
C ARG A 12 -42.79 8.94 8.19
N PRO A 13 -43.18 8.87 9.49
CA PRO A 13 -43.20 10.02 10.39
C PRO A 13 -41.80 10.28 10.98
N LEU A 14 -41.43 11.56 10.98
CA LEU A 14 -40.30 12.12 11.72
C LEU A 14 -40.63 12.16 13.21
N LEU A 15 -39.76 11.60 14.04
CA LEU A 15 -39.76 11.85 15.48
C LEU A 15 -39.16 13.23 15.78
N PRO A 16 -39.74 14.01 16.70
CA PRO A 16 -39.19 15.33 17.03
C PRO A 16 -38.10 15.24 18.10
N CYS A 17 -36.94 15.83 17.80
CA CYS A 17 -35.94 16.17 18.80
C CYS A 17 -36.45 17.25 19.76
N LEU A 18 -36.39 16.96 21.06
CA LEU A 18 -36.60 17.95 22.12
C LEU A 18 -35.44 18.94 22.16
N VAL A 19 -35.76 20.21 21.92
CA VAL A 19 -34.86 21.34 22.16
C VAL A 19 -35.13 21.86 23.56
N LEU A 20 -34.16 21.77 24.45
CA LEU A 20 -34.15 22.48 25.73
C LEU A 20 -33.59 23.90 25.54
N LEU A 21 -34.47 24.88 25.58
CA LEU A 21 -34.12 26.29 25.71
C LEU A 21 -33.65 26.60 27.13
N TRP A 22 -32.46 27.20 27.25
CA TRP A 22 -32.11 28.01 28.42
C TRP A 22 -32.01 29.47 28.01
N LEU A 23 -32.90 30.26 28.60
CA LEU A 23 -32.89 31.73 28.60
C LEU A 23 -31.78 32.22 29.56
N SER A 24 -30.97 33.16 29.14
CA SER A 24 -30.28 34.08 30.03
C SER A 24 -30.22 35.48 29.43
N VAL A 25 -30.72 36.34 30.20
CA VAL A 25 -31.03 37.75 30.24
C VAL A 25 -29.96 38.68 29.67
N LEU A 26 -30.44 39.66 28.91
CA LEU A 26 -29.71 40.85 28.44
C LEU A 26 -29.33 41.78 29.60
N SER A 27 -28.13 42.36 29.49
CA SER A 27 -27.93 43.72 29.97
C SER A 27 -27.11 44.48 28.94
N ALA A 28 -27.73 45.53 28.41
CA ALA A 28 -27.16 46.50 27.50
C ALA A 28 -26.43 47.60 28.28
N THR A 29 -25.25 48.01 27.82
CA THR A 29 -24.77 49.38 28.01
C THR A 29 -24.05 49.84 26.75
N ASN A 30 -24.57 50.94 26.20
CA ASN A 30 -23.97 51.79 25.19
C ASN A 30 -22.65 52.38 25.67
N VAL A 31 -21.72 52.66 24.74
CA VAL A 31 -21.10 53.97 24.53
C VAL A 31 -20.24 54.01 23.24
N CYS A 32 -20.65 54.92 22.39
CA CYS A 32 -19.91 55.81 21.50
C CYS A 32 -18.68 55.41 20.69
N ALA A 33 -18.77 55.79 19.44
CA ALA A 33 -17.79 55.83 18.34
C ALA A 33 -16.46 56.55 18.65
N GLN A 34 -15.40 55.98 18.07
CA GLN A 34 -14.32 56.76 17.50
C GLN A 34 -13.71 56.05 16.28
N LYS A 35 -13.67 56.78 15.20
CA LYS A 35 -13.07 56.44 13.92
C LYS A 35 -11.52 56.49 14.00
N ASP A 36 -10.95 55.75 13.09
CA ASP A 36 -9.60 55.85 12.53
C ASP A 36 -8.45 55.27 13.37
N SER A 37 -8.00 54.11 12.92
CA SER A 37 -6.60 54.00 12.45
C SER A 37 -6.24 52.58 12.02
N LYS A 38 -5.80 52.47 10.77
CA LYS A 38 -4.83 51.53 10.25
C LYS A 38 -5.15 50.02 10.43
N GLU A 39 -5.64 49.44 9.33
CA GLU A 39 -5.35 48.06 8.95
C GLU A 39 -3.85 47.74 9.17
N LYS A 40 -3.51 47.22 10.33
CA LYS A 40 -2.34 46.38 10.47
C LYS A 40 -2.74 45.02 9.97
N SER A 41 -2.33 44.70 8.74
CA SER A 41 -2.27 43.34 8.23
C SER A 41 -1.80 42.40 9.35
N SER A 42 -2.66 41.51 9.80
CA SER A 42 -2.28 40.30 10.49
C SER A 42 -1.47 39.47 9.50
N GLN A 43 -0.16 39.73 9.42
CA GLN A 43 0.80 38.75 8.94
C GLN A 43 0.70 37.59 9.93
N GLY A 44 -0.16 36.63 9.58
CA GLY A 44 -0.12 35.33 10.23
C GLY A 44 1.35 34.89 10.18
N GLN A 45 1.88 34.47 11.31
CA GLN A 45 3.17 33.80 11.39
C GLN A 45 3.12 32.67 10.34
N GLN A 46 3.80 32.90 9.23
CA GLN A 46 4.05 31.89 8.22
C GLN A 46 4.86 30.83 8.96
N ALA A 47 4.24 29.67 9.22
CA ALA A 47 4.92 28.55 9.84
C ALA A 47 6.23 28.37 9.07
N LYS A 48 7.36 28.44 9.78
CA LYS A 48 8.69 28.38 9.17
C LYS A 48 8.73 27.08 8.39
N ALA A 49 8.87 27.15 7.06
CA ALA A 49 8.89 25.98 6.20
C ALA A 49 9.88 24.94 6.75
N ASP A 50 9.52 23.66 6.71
CA ASP A 50 10.41 22.60 7.20
C ASP A 50 11.75 22.68 6.47
N PHE A 51 12.84 22.48 7.20
CA PHE A 51 14.21 22.61 6.65
C PHE A 51 14.48 21.61 5.51
N LEU A 52 13.93 20.38 5.60
CA LEU A 52 14.10 19.36 4.59
C LEU A 52 13.37 19.76 3.30
N ARG A 53 12.15 20.29 3.41
CA ARG A 53 11.35 20.79 2.28
C ARG A 53 12.08 21.94 1.58
N GLN A 54 12.70 22.85 2.35
CA GLN A 54 13.51 23.94 1.78
C GLN A 54 14.74 23.41 1.04
N MET A 55 15.47 22.45 1.64
CA MET A 55 16.62 21.81 0.97
C MET A 55 16.22 21.08 -0.31
N GLN A 56 15.07 20.40 -0.28
CA GLN A 56 14.52 19.71 -1.46
C GLN A 56 14.13 20.73 -2.54
N PHE A 57 13.49 21.83 -2.16
CA PHE A 57 13.17 22.91 -3.10
C PHE A 57 14.41 23.43 -3.83
N GLU A 58 15.50 23.70 -3.10
CA GLU A 58 16.78 24.11 -3.71
C GLU A 58 17.38 23.03 -4.61
N ALA A 59 17.21 21.76 -4.27
CA ALA A 59 17.69 20.64 -5.07
C ALA A 59 16.90 20.50 -6.38
N VAL A 60 15.60 20.72 -6.35
CA VAL A 60 14.71 20.75 -7.53
C VAL A 60 15.10 21.88 -8.48
N ASP A 61 15.30 23.08 -7.95
CA ASP A 61 15.71 24.25 -8.74
C ASP A 61 17.06 24.03 -9.45
N ARG A 62 18.01 23.44 -8.74
CA ARG A 62 19.35 23.10 -9.28
C ARG A 62 19.39 21.81 -10.09
N LYS A 63 18.30 21.03 -10.13
CA LYS A 63 18.21 19.69 -10.73
C LYS A 63 19.28 18.72 -10.21
N SER A 64 19.75 18.91 -9.00
CA SER A 64 20.74 18.03 -8.36
C SER A 64 20.79 18.25 -6.86
N ALA A 65 21.16 17.23 -6.10
CA ALA A 65 21.46 17.32 -4.68
C ALA A 65 22.81 16.63 -4.38
N ALA A 66 23.61 17.25 -3.51
CA ALA A 66 24.89 16.69 -3.07
C ALA A 66 24.74 15.74 -1.84
N TRP A 67 23.52 15.57 -1.35
CA TRP A 67 23.22 14.87 -0.11
C TRP A 67 22.33 13.65 -0.28
N ILE A 68 21.63 13.55 -1.42
CA ILE A 68 20.73 12.43 -1.77
C ILE A 68 20.61 12.32 -3.28
N HIS A 69 20.40 11.11 -3.77
CA HIS A 69 19.94 10.86 -5.15
C HIS A 69 19.20 9.51 -5.22
N TRP A 70 18.56 9.28 -6.35
CA TRP A 70 17.94 7.99 -6.69
C TRP A 70 18.64 7.38 -7.90
N GLY A 71 18.78 6.06 -7.90
CA GLY A 71 19.44 5.36 -8.98
C GLY A 71 20.95 5.58 -9.03
N ASP A 72 21.49 5.61 -10.24
CA ASP A 72 22.93 5.66 -10.53
C ASP A 72 23.46 7.08 -10.85
N SER A 73 22.59 8.07 -10.91
CA SER A 73 22.96 9.44 -11.30
C SER A 73 22.54 10.49 -10.27
N LYS A 74 23.52 11.26 -9.78
CA LYS A 74 23.28 12.42 -8.90
C LYS A 74 22.68 13.63 -9.63
N ARG A 75 22.60 13.61 -10.97
CA ARG A 75 22.17 14.72 -11.81
C ARG A 75 20.68 14.68 -12.14
N GLU A 76 20.01 13.58 -11.84
CA GLU A 76 18.61 13.34 -12.18
C GLU A 76 17.70 13.52 -10.96
N PHE A 77 17.86 14.62 -10.23
CA PHE A 77 16.98 14.94 -9.12
C PHE A 77 15.60 15.39 -9.64
N SER A 78 14.54 14.94 -8.96
CA SER A 78 13.15 15.26 -9.34
C SER A 78 12.65 14.67 -10.67
N ASN A 79 13.39 13.72 -11.24
CA ASN A 79 12.94 12.93 -12.38
C ASN A 79 12.33 11.61 -11.94
N TRP A 80 11.47 11.04 -12.79
CA TRP A 80 10.87 9.73 -12.54
C TRP A 80 11.93 8.64 -12.41
N THR A 81 11.95 7.94 -11.26
CA THR A 81 12.89 6.87 -10.95
C THR A 81 12.25 5.50 -11.18
N GLN A 82 13.00 4.58 -11.76
CA GLN A 82 12.57 3.19 -11.91
C GLN A 82 12.67 2.42 -10.58
N HIS A 83 11.97 1.31 -10.48
CA HIS A 83 12.16 0.36 -9.39
C HIS A 83 13.58 -0.20 -9.37
N SER A 84 14.01 -0.68 -8.23
CA SER A 84 15.31 -1.33 -8.08
C SER A 84 15.19 -2.70 -7.43
N ASN A 85 16.08 -3.62 -7.84
CA ASN A 85 16.21 -4.95 -7.27
C ASN A 85 17.26 -5.01 -6.16
N ARG A 86 17.31 -4.02 -5.26
CA ARG A 86 18.12 -4.06 -4.05
C ARG A 86 17.54 -5.06 -3.06
N LEU A 87 18.36 -5.63 -2.19
CA LEU A 87 17.85 -6.45 -1.09
C LEU A 87 16.93 -5.63 -0.18
N ILE A 88 15.74 -6.14 0.07
CA ILE A 88 14.68 -5.46 0.82
C ILE A 88 14.63 -5.96 2.25
N PRO A 89 14.47 -5.08 3.27
CA PRO A 89 14.30 -5.49 4.65
C PRO A 89 12.95 -6.18 4.87
N ILE A 90 12.95 -7.18 5.74
CA ILE A 90 11.75 -7.88 6.20
C ILE A 90 11.78 -7.98 7.72
N TYR A 91 10.66 -7.65 8.37
CA TYR A 91 10.45 -7.68 9.80
C TYR A 91 9.27 -8.60 10.11
N THR A 92 9.43 -9.49 11.08
CA THR A 92 8.33 -10.39 11.48
C THR A 92 8.08 -10.30 12.97
N PHE A 93 6.82 -10.41 13.37
CA PHE A 93 6.33 -10.34 14.74
C PHE A 93 5.40 -11.53 14.98
N GLY A 94 5.62 -12.25 16.08
CA GLY A 94 4.89 -13.48 16.38
C GLY A 94 5.26 -14.69 15.49
N ILE A 95 6.20 -14.55 14.56
CA ILE A 95 6.73 -15.62 13.72
C ILE A 95 8.21 -15.41 13.42
N SER A 96 8.95 -16.49 13.15
CA SER A 96 10.41 -16.48 12.99
C SER A 96 10.85 -16.77 11.55
N LEU A 97 11.86 -16.02 11.08
CA LEU A 97 12.52 -16.23 9.79
C LEU A 97 13.59 -17.35 9.79
N LYS A 98 13.82 -18.06 10.89
CA LYS A 98 14.92 -19.03 11.03
C LYS A 98 14.95 -20.11 9.94
N LYS A 99 13.76 -20.55 9.47
CA LYS A 99 13.66 -21.60 8.43
C LYS A 99 14.05 -21.14 7.03
N TYR A 100 14.21 -19.85 6.79
CA TYR A 100 14.36 -19.27 5.44
C TYR A 100 15.64 -18.48 5.26
N ARG A 101 16.31 -18.02 6.33
CA ARG A 101 17.50 -17.17 6.27
C ARG A 101 18.77 -17.89 6.71
N GLY A 102 19.91 -17.27 6.45
CA GLY A 102 21.22 -17.80 6.85
C GLY A 102 21.54 -19.11 6.16
N LYS A 103 21.77 -20.18 6.89
CA LYS A 103 22.09 -21.50 6.33
C LYS A 103 20.93 -22.11 5.53
N GLU A 104 19.71 -21.68 5.81
CA GLU A 104 18.48 -22.17 5.17
C GLU A 104 18.09 -21.38 3.91
N SER A 105 18.84 -20.32 3.57
CA SER A 105 18.60 -19.52 2.37
C SER A 105 18.48 -20.40 1.11
N ALA A 106 17.44 -20.15 0.31
CA ALA A 106 17.24 -20.82 -0.97
C ALA A 106 18.42 -20.60 -1.94
N TYR A 107 19.08 -19.45 -1.84
CA TYR A 107 20.20 -19.06 -2.69
C TYR A 107 21.51 -19.84 -2.42
N ARG A 108 21.52 -20.70 -1.40
CA ARG A 108 22.61 -21.65 -1.12
C ARG A 108 22.43 -23.00 -1.82
N SER A 109 21.35 -23.19 -2.57
CA SER A 109 21.02 -24.43 -3.28
C SER A 109 20.64 -24.14 -4.74
N LYS A 110 21.41 -24.66 -5.69
CA LYS A 110 21.08 -24.55 -7.11
C LYS A 110 19.69 -25.10 -7.41
N LYS A 111 19.31 -26.23 -6.78
CA LYS A 111 17.98 -26.83 -6.93
C LYS A 111 16.87 -25.87 -6.50
N LYS A 112 16.99 -25.23 -5.31
CA LYS A 112 15.97 -24.26 -4.85
C LYS A 112 15.90 -23.01 -5.73
N ILE A 113 17.05 -22.54 -6.26
CA ILE A 113 17.08 -21.42 -7.22
C ILE A 113 16.35 -21.80 -8.49
N GLU A 114 16.60 -23.01 -9.01
CA GLU A 114 15.92 -23.53 -10.20
C GLU A 114 14.40 -23.69 -9.97
N GLU A 115 13.98 -24.14 -8.78
CA GLU A 115 12.56 -24.19 -8.39
C GLU A 115 11.90 -22.80 -8.37
N ILE A 116 12.66 -21.73 -8.06
CA ILE A 116 12.17 -20.34 -8.03
C ILE A 116 12.12 -19.72 -9.42
N TYR A 117 13.16 -19.91 -10.24
CA TYR A 117 13.35 -19.19 -11.50
C TYR A 117 13.22 -20.06 -12.75
N GLY A 118 13.00 -21.36 -12.62
CA GLY A 118 13.03 -22.32 -13.74
C GLY A 118 14.45 -22.64 -14.26
N VAL A 119 15.42 -21.83 -13.90
CA VAL A 119 16.84 -21.96 -14.25
C VAL A 119 17.70 -21.49 -13.07
N VAL A 120 19.00 -21.71 -13.12
CA VAL A 120 19.96 -21.10 -12.17
C VAL A 120 20.60 -19.89 -12.85
N PRO A 121 20.12 -18.66 -12.63
CA PRO A 121 20.71 -17.47 -13.27
C PRO A 121 22.16 -17.30 -12.82
N GLU A 122 23.00 -16.81 -13.74
CA GLU A 122 24.43 -16.62 -13.49
C GLU A 122 24.70 -15.70 -12.31
N GLY A 123 25.64 -16.06 -11.42
CA GLY A 123 26.01 -15.32 -10.23
C GLY A 123 24.99 -15.40 -9.06
N THR A 124 23.86 -16.09 -9.25
CA THR A 124 22.80 -16.18 -8.23
C THR A 124 23.10 -17.19 -7.13
N TYR A 125 23.75 -18.32 -7.45
CA TYR A 125 24.15 -19.29 -6.44
C TYR A 125 25.27 -18.71 -5.55
N ASN A 126 25.03 -18.69 -4.22
CA ASN A 126 25.97 -18.16 -3.24
C ASN A 126 25.96 -18.98 -1.97
N ARG A 127 27.09 -19.68 -1.67
CA ARG A 127 27.25 -20.52 -0.47
C ARG A 127 27.14 -19.72 0.85
N ASP A 128 27.36 -18.41 0.81
CA ASP A 128 27.32 -17.53 1.96
C ASP A 128 26.04 -16.68 2.02
N ALA A 129 25.07 -16.96 1.17
CA ALA A 129 23.79 -16.25 1.16
C ALA A 129 23.11 -16.30 2.54
N ARG A 130 22.62 -15.13 2.99
CA ARG A 130 21.89 -14.97 4.25
C ARG A 130 20.48 -14.43 4.04
N TYR A 131 20.16 -14.01 2.82
CA TYR A 131 18.89 -13.44 2.40
C TYR A 131 17.90 -14.53 2.03
N LEU A 132 16.62 -14.17 2.14
CA LEU A 132 15.49 -14.95 1.67
C LEU A 132 15.20 -14.64 0.20
N ASP A 133 14.30 -15.40 -0.40
CA ASP A 133 13.56 -14.98 -1.57
C ASP A 133 12.21 -14.39 -1.17
N GLN A 134 11.67 -13.51 -1.99
CA GLN A 134 10.35 -12.91 -1.75
C GLN A 134 9.22 -13.97 -1.71
N THR A 135 9.36 -15.08 -2.43
CA THR A 135 8.42 -16.22 -2.37
C THR A 135 8.38 -16.89 -1.01
N ASP A 136 9.39 -16.72 -0.15
CA ASP A 136 9.36 -17.24 1.22
C ASP A 136 8.33 -16.50 2.11
N ILE A 137 7.86 -15.31 1.73
CA ILE A 137 6.76 -14.63 2.43
C ILE A 137 5.47 -15.47 2.36
N TYR A 138 5.17 -16.05 1.21
CA TYR A 138 4.05 -16.97 1.08
C TYR A 138 4.19 -18.16 2.03
N ARG A 139 5.37 -18.78 2.08
CA ARG A 139 5.67 -19.92 2.96
C ARG A 139 5.60 -19.56 4.44
N LEU A 140 6.05 -18.34 4.80
CA LEU A 140 5.93 -17.81 6.17
C LEU A 140 4.46 -17.71 6.62
N GLN A 141 3.58 -17.28 5.73
CA GLN A 141 2.15 -17.22 6.00
C GLN A 141 1.55 -18.64 6.17
N GLN A 142 1.94 -19.58 5.31
CA GLN A 142 1.55 -20.99 5.46
C GLN A 142 2.05 -21.59 6.78
N ASP A 143 3.30 -21.35 7.15
CA ASP A 143 3.88 -21.79 8.43
C ASP A 143 3.12 -21.18 9.63
N ALA A 144 2.71 -19.90 9.53
CA ALA A 144 1.90 -19.26 10.57
C ALA A 144 0.55 -19.96 10.75
N VAL A 145 -0.15 -20.26 9.66
CA VAL A 145 -1.42 -21.01 9.70
C VAL A 145 -1.22 -22.41 10.26
N ALA A 146 -0.19 -23.12 9.81
CA ALA A 146 0.15 -24.46 10.29
C ALA A 146 0.52 -24.47 11.79
N ALA A 147 1.06 -23.36 12.30
CA ALA A 147 1.35 -23.17 13.73
C ALA A 147 0.10 -22.75 14.55
N GLY A 148 -1.08 -22.68 13.93
CA GLY A 148 -2.34 -22.36 14.60
C GLY A 148 -2.62 -20.86 14.76
N LYS A 149 -1.87 -19.97 14.05
CA LYS A 149 -2.15 -18.54 14.05
C LYS A 149 -3.53 -18.28 13.44
N LYS A 150 -4.31 -17.44 14.09
CA LYS A 150 -5.67 -17.07 13.67
C LYS A 150 -5.71 -15.72 12.94
N ASN A 151 -4.72 -14.88 13.20
CA ASN A 151 -4.60 -13.56 12.59
C ASN A 151 -3.30 -13.49 11.81
N ILE A 152 -3.40 -13.36 10.49
CA ILE A 152 -2.25 -13.21 9.59
C ILE A 152 -2.33 -11.81 8.99
N ILE A 153 -1.32 -11.00 9.27
CA ILE A 153 -1.24 -9.61 8.79
C ILE A 153 0.00 -9.46 7.92
N LEU A 154 -0.19 -9.08 6.67
CA LEU A 154 0.86 -8.68 5.74
C LEU A 154 0.83 -7.16 5.60
N PHE A 155 1.87 -6.47 6.09
CA PHE A 155 2.02 -5.03 5.97
C PHE A 155 3.07 -4.74 4.90
N VAL A 156 2.66 -4.14 3.78
CA VAL A 156 3.53 -3.80 2.67
C VAL A 156 3.74 -2.28 2.61
N CYS A 157 4.98 -1.85 2.75
CA CYS A 157 5.39 -0.47 2.51
C CYS A 157 5.96 -0.42 1.09
N ASP A 158 5.12 -0.13 0.10
CA ASP A 158 5.49 -0.17 -1.32
C ASP A 158 6.68 0.74 -1.61
N GLY A 159 7.69 0.21 -2.28
CA GLY A 159 8.90 0.96 -2.65
C GLY A 159 9.83 1.36 -1.49
N MET A 160 9.59 0.91 -0.25
CA MET A 160 10.38 1.26 0.94
C MET A 160 11.65 0.43 1.05
N ASP A 161 12.73 0.85 0.42
CA ASP A 161 14.01 0.19 0.64
C ASP A 161 14.63 0.56 2.01
N TRP A 162 15.75 -0.10 2.34
CA TRP A 162 16.44 0.11 3.62
C TRP A 162 16.89 1.56 3.84
N ASN A 163 17.28 2.27 2.77
CA ASN A 163 17.71 3.66 2.87
C ASN A 163 16.53 4.61 3.09
N THR A 164 15.37 4.33 2.52
CA THR A 164 14.12 5.06 2.77
C THR A 164 13.72 4.96 4.25
N THR A 165 13.78 3.75 4.82
CA THR A 165 13.56 3.51 6.25
C THR A 165 14.58 4.27 7.11
N GLN A 166 15.86 4.28 6.71
CA GLN A 166 16.92 5.00 7.40
C GLN A 166 16.69 6.51 7.39
N ALA A 167 16.29 7.06 6.25
CA ALA A 167 16.01 8.48 6.11
C ALA A 167 14.89 8.93 7.06
N ALA A 168 13.77 8.21 7.10
CA ALA A 168 12.67 8.49 8.01
C ALA A 168 13.09 8.42 9.48
N SER A 169 13.88 7.40 9.85
CA SER A 169 14.38 7.28 11.21
C SER A 169 15.32 8.41 11.61
N ILE A 170 16.24 8.84 10.74
CA ILE A 170 17.16 9.95 11.03
C ILE A 170 16.37 11.26 11.19
N TYR A 171 15.45 11.55 10.25
CA TYR A 171 14.63 12.75 10.29
C TYR A 171 13.77 12.81 11.57
N LYS A 172 13.04 11.73 11.90
CA LYS A 172 12.21 11.64 13.11
C LYS A 172 12.99 11.89 14.39
N ASN A 173 14.19 11.32 14.50
CA ASN A 173 14.98 11.36 15.73
C ASN A 173 16.02 12.48 15.77
N GLN A 174 16.21 13.23 14.69
CA GLN A 174 17.17 14.32 14.55
C GLN A 174 18.61 13.89 14.94
N LYS A 175 18.97 12.66 14.59
CA LYS A 175 20.32 12.08 14.78
C LYS A 175 20.50 10.87 13.86
N ILE A 176 21.75 10.53 13.53
CA ILE A 176 22.07 9.28 12.83
C ILE A 176 21.75 8.11 13.76
N THR A 177 20.66 7.41 13.50
CA THR A 177 20.16 6.33 14.34
C THR A 177 20.88 5.03 14.10
N TYR A 178 21.22 4.72 12.85
CA TYR A 178 21.97 3.52 12.46
C TYR A 178 22.59 3.68 11.07
N THR A 179 23.58 2.84 10.76
CA THR A 179 24.27 2.80 9.46
C THR A 179 24.35 1.38 8.88
N ARG A 180 23.80 0.39 9.56
CA ARG A 180 23.74 -1.02 9.16
C ARG A 180 22.75 -1.80 10.01
N GLY A 181 22.38 -2.99 9.56
CA GLY A 181 21.55 -3.93 10.33
C GLY A 181 20.06 -3.62 10.28
N GLN A 182 19.35 -4.08 11.29
CA GLN A 182 17.88 -3.97 11.42
C GLN A 182 17.38 -2.52 11.44
N GLY A 183 18.21 -1.61 11.98
CA GLY A 183 17.77 -0.25 12.25
C GLY A 183 17.11 -0.09 13.62
N ARG A 184 16.75 1.17 13.94
CA ARG A 184 16.06 1.60 15.16
C ARG A 184 15.48 3.00 14.96
N GLY A 185 14.58 3.42 15.87
CA GLY A 185 14.04 4.79 15.88
C GLY A 185 12.72 4.96 15.14
N LEU A 186 12.13 3.89 14.65
CA LEU A 186 10.74 3.81 14.23
C LEU A 186 10.04 2.71 15.05
N THR A 187 8.73 2.77 15.20
CA THR A 187 7.99 1.82 16.02
C THR A 187 8.19 0.38 15.55
N PHE A 188 8.08 0.12 14.25
CA PHE A 188 8.28 -1.22 13.69
C PHE A 188 9.73 -1.72 13.75
N LEU A 189 10.71 -0.83 13.89
CA LEU A 189 12.12 -1.21 14.10
C LEU A 189 12.42 -1.58 15.56
N ASP A 190 11.78 -0.89 16.50
CA ASP A 190 12.07 -0.99 17.92
C ASP A 190 11.16 -1.97 18.66
N PHE A 191 9.95 -2.21 18.14
CA PHE A 191 8.98 -3.12 18.72
C PHE A 191 9.49 -4.58 18.73
N LYS A 192 9.32 -5.24 19.87
CA LYS A 192 9.69 -6.64 20.05
C LYS A 192 8.48 -7.46 20.48
N ALA A 193 8.09 -8.42 19.65
CA ALA A 193 7.14 -9.46 20.00
C ALA A 193 7.87 -10.78 20.19
N PRO A 194 7.27 -11.78 20.84
CA PRO A 194 7.81 -13.13 20.84
C PRO A 194 8.13 -13.59 19.41
N GLN A 195 9.32 -14.16 19.22
CA GLN A 195 9.84 -14.61 17.92
C GLN A 195 10.00 -13.51 16.86
N SER A 196 10.04 -12.21 17.25
CA SER A 196 10.40 -11.14 16.32
C SER A 196 11.74 -11.41 15.66
N THR A 197 11.79 -11.28 14.34
CA THR A 197 13.03 -11.45 13.58
C THR A 197 13.15 -10.40 12.47
N TYR A 198 14.40 -10.18 12.08
CA TYR A 198 14.79 -9.33 10.97
C TYR A 198 15.58 -10.13 9.94
N GLY A 199 15.38 -9.81 8.69
CA GLY A 199 16.14 -10.31 7.56
C GLY A 199 16.04 -9.38 6.37
N TYR A 200 16.54 -9.82 5.24
CA TYR A 200 16.41 -9.16 3.95
C TYR A 200 16.26 -10.22 2.85
N MET A 201 15.63 -9.84 1.77
CA MET A 201 15.20 -10.74 0.71
C MET A 201 15.48 -10.19 -0.68
N VAL A 202 15.54 -11.09 -1.64
CA VAL A 202 15.60 -10.83 -3.07
C VAL A 202 14.19 -10.69 -3.62
N THR A 203 13.96 -9.65 -4.43
CA THR A 203 12.66 -9.34 -5.02
C THR A 203 12.59 -9.52 -6.53
N SER A 204 13.72 -9.86 -7.21
CA SER A 204 13.77 -9.92 -8.67
C SER A 204 12.66 -10.81 -9.26
N PRO A 205 12.03 -10.41 -10.37
CA PRO A 205 10.96 -11.18 -11.00
C PRO A 205 11.53 -12.35 -11.81
N PHE A 206 10.64 -13.18 -12.34
CA PHE A 206 10.99 -14.23 -13.31
C PHE A 206 11.49 -13.64 -14.64
N ALA A 207 10.76 -12.62 -15.13
CA ALA A 207 11.10 -11.90 -16.37
C ALA A 207 10.66 -10.44 -16.27
N LYS A 208 11.16 -9.59 -17.18
CA LYS A 208 10.87 -8.15 -17.19
C LYS A 208 9.50 -7.82 -17.75
N SER A 209 9.08 -8.49 -18.83
CA SER A 209 7.85 -8.15 -19.53
C SER A 209 7.25 -9.36 -20.26
N ALA A 210 5.96 -9.23 -20.60
CA ALA A 210 5.22 -10.17 -21.40
C ALA A 210 4.39 -9.45 -22.46
N LYS A 211 4.01 -10.18 -23.52
CA LYS A 211 2.90 -9.80 -24.40
C LYS A 211 1.67 -10.57 -23.97
N PHE A 212 0.53 -9.89 -23.89
CA PHE A 212 -0.74 -10.45 -23.44
C PHE A 212 -1.92 -9.76 -24.10
N ASP A 213 -3.05 -10.45 -24.15
CA ASP A 213 -4.34 -9.88 -24.53
C ASP A 213 -5.26 -9.79 -23.31
N VAL A 214 -5.58 -8.57 -22.91
CA VAL A 214 -6.43 -8.29 -21.75
C VAL A 214 -7.87 -8.73 -21.95
N ASN A 215 -8.39 -8.73 -23.20
CA ASN A 215 -9.75 -9.12 -23.48
C ASN A 215 -9.99 -10.63 -23.38
N SER A 216 -9.00 -11.43 -23.75
CA SER A 216 -9.07 -12.89 -23.66
C SER A 216 -8.36 -13.43 -22.40
N GLN A 217 -7.62 -12.60 -21.67
CA GLN A 217 -6.78 -12.99 -20.53
C GLN A 217 -5.74 -14.05 -20.90
N VAL A 218 -5.10 -13.88 -22.06
CA VAL A 218 -4.09 -14.79 -22.61
C VAL A 218 -2.72 -14.16 -22.54
N VAL A 219 -1.72 -14.91 -22.05
CA VAL A 219 -0.30 -14.58 -22.15
C VAL A 219 0.22 -15.15 -23.47
N GLU A 220 0.69 -14.28 -24.37
CA GLU A 220 1.21 -14.67 -25.68
C GLU A 220 2.68 -15.05 -25.63
N SER A 221 3.49 -14.29 -24.88
CA SER A 221 4.91 -14.55 -24.68
C SER A 221 5.46 -13.81 -23.47
N VAL A 222 6.46 -14.41 -22.81
CA VAL A 222 7.23 -13.79 -21.74
C VAL A 222 8.67 -13.60 -22.18
N THR A 223 9.25 -12.43 -21.95
CA THR A 223 10.53 -12.03 -22.49
C THR A 223 11.58 -11.70 -21.41
N ASP A 224 12.85 -11.91 -21.76
CA ASP A 224 14.05 -11.55 -20.99
C ASP A 224 14.14 -10.05 -20.66
N PRO A 225 15.03 -9.66 -19.72
CA PRO A 225 16.02 -10.50 -19.04
C PRO A 225 15.46 -11.30 -17.86
N SER A 226 16.17 -12.38 -17.50
CA SER A 226 15.81 -13.26 -16.40
C SER A 226 16.05 -12.65 -15.02
N GLY A 227 15.46 -13.26 -14.00
CA GLY A 227 15.62 -12.90 -12.60
C GLY A 227 16.94 -13.35 -11.98
N GLY A 228 16.92 -13.54 -10.68
CA GLY A 228 18.05 -13.92 -9.85
C GLY A 228 18.71 -12.74 -9.13
N TYR A 229 19.77 -13.02 -8.37
CA TYR A 229 20.50 -11.98 -7.64
C TYR A 229 21.98 -12.31 -7.51
N SER A 230 22.82 -11.45 -8.05
CA SER A 230 24.27 -11.53 -7.88
C SER A 230 24.74 -10.62 -6.75
N PRO A 231 25.22 -11.15 -5.61
CA PRO A 231 25.73 -10.32 -4.50
C PRO A 231 27.04 -9.61 -4.84
N VAL A 232 27.73 -10.01 -5.91
CA VAL A 232 28.92 -9.30 -6.43
C VAL A 232 28.50 -8.00 -7.10
N LEU A 233 27.41 -8.03 -7.89
CA LEU A 233 26.89 -6.86 -8.60
C LEU A 233 25.98 -6.01 -7.70
N GLY A 234 25.03 -6.63 -7.00
CA GLY A 234 24.01 -5.93 -6.21
C GLY A 234 24.39 -5.59 -4.77
N GLY A 235 25.44 -6.26 -4.24
CA GLY A 235 25.84 -6.11 -2.83
C GLY A 235 25.37 -7.26 -1.94
N LYS A 236 26.08 -7.47 -0.82
CA LYS A 236 25.80 -8.58 0.12
C LYS A 236 24.73 -8.26 1.15
N THR A 237 24.42 -6.98 1.34
CA THR A 237 23.44 -6.47 2.31
C THR A 237 22.72 -5.24 1.73
N PRO A 238 21.56 -4.85 2.25
CA PRO A 238 20.85 -3.64 1.80
C PRO A 238 21.67 -2.35 1.89
N TRP A 239 22.60 -2.29 2.84
CA TRP A 239 23.50 -1.12 3.06
C TRP A 239 24.86 -1.26 2.38
N SER A 240 25.07 -2.29 1.58
CA SER A 240 26.29 -2.42 0.78
C SER A 240 26.27 -1.46 -0.40
N VAL A 241 27.44 -0.93 -0.73
CA VAL A 241 27.63 -0.28 -2.02
C VAL A 241 27.57 -1.37 -3.10
N PRO A 242 26.72 -1.27 -4.12
CA PRO A 242 26.66 -2.25 -5.20
C PRO A 242 27.92 -2.20 -6.04
N GLY A 243 28.37 -3.36 -6.52
CA GLY A 243 29.48 -3.44 -7.46
C GLY A 243 29.11 -2.89 -8.85
N ASP A 244 27.85 -2.99 -9.23
CA ASP A 244 27.26 -2.40 -10.44
C ASP A 244 25.88 -1.83 -10.11
N PRO A 245 25.76 -0.52 -9.91
CA PRO A 245 24.45 0.12 -9.68
C PRO A 245 23.45 -0.12 -10.80
N GLY A 246 23.92 -0.17 -12.05
CA GLY A 246 23.08 -0.44 -13.21
C GLY A 246 22.43 -1.83 -13.18
N TYR A 247 23.08 -2.81 -12.55
CA TYR A 247 22.52 -4.14 -12.34
C TYR A 247 21.22 -4.08 -11.54
N LEU A 248 21.19 -3.32 -10.45
CA LEU A 248 20.00 -3.17 -9.61
C LEU A 248 18.82 -2.49 -10.32
N LEU A 249 19.10 -1.69 -11.33
CA LEU A 249 18.12 -0.93 -12.12
C LEU A 249 17.77 -1.62 -13.46
N GLY A 250 18.29 -2.79 -13.73
CA GLY A 250 18.13 -3.46 -15.03
C GLY A 250 18.76 -2.71 -16.19
N LYS A 251 19.80 -1.90 -15.93
CA LYS A 251 20.53 -1.06 -16.90
C LYS A 251 22.00 -1.46 -17.08
N SER A 252 22.45 -2.56 -16.48
CA SER A 252 23.84 -3.00 -16.58
C SER A 252 24.23 -3.29 -18.03
N ALA A 253 25.34 -2.72 -18.49
CA ALA A 253 25.91 -3.03 -19.80
C ALA A 253 26.56 -4.42 -19.86
N SER A 254 26.94 -4.98 -18.71
CA SER A 254 27.66 -6.26 -18.60
C SER A 254 26.74 -7.46 -18.45
N LYS A 255 25.47 -7.24 -18.01
CA LYS A 255 24.54 -8.33 -17.70
C LYS A 255 23.09 -7.93 -17.79
N GLY A 256 22.33 -8.65 -18.60
CA GLY A 256 20.88 -8.57 -18.60
C GLY A 256 20.32 -8.98 -17.24
N HIS A 257 19.48 -8.13 -16.64
CA HIS A 257 18.82 -8.37 -15.36
C HIS A 257 17.49 -7.62 -15.29
N SER A 258 16.52 -8.19 -14.60
CA SER A 258 15.23 -7.55 -14.37
C SER A 258 15.07 -7.08 -12.92
N TYR A 259 14.47 -5.92 -12.74
CA TYR A 259 13.90 -5.48 -11.48
C TYR A 259 12.40 -5.78 -11.48
N THR A 260 11.83 -5.98 -10.29
CA THR A 260 10.40 -6.26 -10.14
C THR A 260 9.56 -4.99 -10.17
N ASP A 261 8.29 -5.12 -10.61
CA ASP A 261 7.24 -4.17 -10.28
C ASP A 261 6.40 -4.70 -9.10
N SER A 262 5.50 -3.86 -8.57
CA SER A 262 4.65 -4.23 -7.44
C SER A 262 3.74 -5.42 -7.74
N ALA A 263 3.31 -5.60 -9.01
CA ALA A 263 2.42 -6.69 -9.41
C ALA A 263 3.11 -8.07 -9.30
N ALA A 264 4.26 -8.23 -9.95
CA ALA A 264 5.05 -9.46 -9.89
C ALA A 264 5.57 -9.74 -8.46
N SER A 265 5.90 -8.67 -7.74
CA SER A 265 6.34 -8.72 -6.36
C SER A 265 5.24 -9.23 -5.44
N ALA A 266 4.07 -8.59 -5.43
CA ALA A 266 2.94 -9.00 -4.59
C ALA A 266 2.44 -10.40 -4.97
N THR A 267 2.41 -10.76 -6.26
CA THR A 267 2.15 -12.13 -6.71
C THR A 267 3.12 -13.13 -6.07
N SER A 268 4.42 -12.78 -6.00
CA SER A 268 5.42 -13.66 -5.35
C SER A 268 5.12 -13.85 -3.86
N MET A 269 4.69 -12.80 -3.16
CA MET A 269 4.36 -12.84 -1.72
C MET A 269 3.06 -13.59 -1.41
N THR A 270 2.12 -13.63 -2.35
CA THR A 270 0.78 -14.22 -2.13
C THR A 270 0.60 -15.61 -2.74
N THR A 271 1.43 -15.99 -3.72
CA THR A 271 1.35 -17.30 -4.40
C THR A 271 2.57 -18.19 -4.21
N GLY A 272 3.71 -17.61 -3.77
CA GLY A 272 4.99 -18.32 -3.71
C GLY A 272 5.62 -18.60 -5.06
N LYS A 273 5.20 -17.89 -6.12
CA LYS A 273 5.69 -18.04 -7.48
C LYS A 273 6.20 -16.72 -8.04
N LYS A 274 7.32 -16.77 -8.78
CA LYS A 274 7.75 -15.63 -9.60
C LYS A 274 6.94 -15.57 -10.88
N THR A 275 6.67 -14.35 -11.35
CA THR A 275 5.99 -14.10 -12.61
C THR A 275 6.60 -12.89 -13.34
N PHE A 276 6.04 -12.49 -14.46
CA PHE A 276 6.46 -11.32 -15.23
C PHE A 276 5.88 -10.02 -14.66
N ASN A 277 6.56 -8.91 -14.91
CA ASN A 277 6.09 -7.60 -14.48
C ASN A 277 4.72 -7.26 -15.10
N GLY A 278 3.85 -6.70 -14.29
CA GLY A 278 2.47 -6.34 -14.66
C GLY A 278 1.44 -7.45 -14.45
N SER A 279 1.86 -8.68 -14.15
CA SER A 279 0.95 -9.80 -13.90
C SER A 279 0.34 -9.76 -12.51
N ILE A 280 -0.95 -10.00 -12.41
CA ILE A 280 -1.69 -10.20 -11.16
C ILE A 280 -2.08 -11.69 -11.05
N ASN A 281 -1.30 -12.45 -10.28
CA ASN A 281 -1.53 -13.87 -10.01
C ASN A 281 -1.74 -14.73 -11.27
N VAL A 282 -1.04 -14.38 -12.37
CA VAL A 282 -1.00 -15.17 -13.60
C VAL A 282 0.44 -15.56 -13.88
N GLY A 283 0.70 -16.83 -14.12
CA GLY A 283 2.02 -17.36 -14.43
C GLY A 283 2.47 -17.07 -15.87
N PRO A 284 3.74 -17.36 -16.19
CA PRO A 284 4.29 -17.07 -17.52
C PRO A 284 3.66 -17.90 -18.64
N ASP A 285 2.99 -18.98 -18.33
CA ASP A 285 2.22 -19.83 -19.25
C ASP A 285 0.73 -19.49 -19.31
N GLY A 286 0.32 -18.42 -18.62
CA GLY A 286 -1.09 -17.96 -18.54
C GLY A 286 -1.94 -18.69 -17.47
N GLU A 287 -1.33 -19.56 -16.65
CA GLU A 287 -2.05 -20.22 -15.55
C GLU A 287 -2.46 -19.22 -14.46
N GLN A 288 -3.68 -19.36 -13.93
CA GLN A 288 -4.13 -18.62 -12.76
C GLN A 288 -3.53 -19.24 -11.49
N LEU A 289 -2.70 -18.46 -10.77
CA LEU A 289 -1.99 -18.90 -9.59
C LEU A 289 -2.89 -18.78 -8.35
N THR A 290 -3.06 -19.87 -7.61
CA THR A 290 -3.84 -19.87 -6.36
C THR A 290 -3.11 -19.06 -5.28
N THR A 291 -3.75 -18.01 -4.76
CA THR A 291 -3.20 -17.19 -3.69
C THR A 291 -3.38 -17.82 -2.31
N ILE A 292 -2.61 -17.36 -1.32
CA ILE A 292 -2.80 -17.73 0.09
C ILE A 292 -4.21 -17.34 0.58
N THR A 293 -4.76 -16.24 0.09
CA THR A 293 -6.10 -15.77 0.47
C THR A 293 -7.21 -16.67 -0.04
N HIS A 294 -7.10 -17.23 -1.26
CA HIS A 294 -8.03 -18.24 -1.76
C HIS A 294 -8.02 -19.51 -0.89
N GLN A 295 -6.83 -19.94 -0.49
CA GLN A 295 -6.69 -21.11 0.39
C GLN A 295 -7.32 -20.81 1.76
N LEU A 296 -6.96 -19.68 2.37
CA LEU A 296 -7.48 -19.28 3.67
C LEU A 296 -8.98 -19.03 3.67
N GLN A 297 -9.52 -18.40 2.61
CA GLN A 297 -10.97 -18.21 2.48
C GLN A 297 -11.72 -19.55 2.42
N LYS A 298 -11.19 -20.51 1.67
CA LYS A 298 -11.71 -21.90 1.63
C LYS A 298 -11.63 -22.57 3.00
N ASP A 299 -10.58 -22.28 3.77
CA ASP A 299 -10.38 -22.81 5.12
C ASP A 299 -11.21 -22.06 6.18
N GLY A 300 -12.00 -21.07 5.77
CA GLY A 300 -12.92 -20.34 6.63
C GLY A 300 -12.33 -19.09 7.30
N PHE A 301 -11.26 -18.50 6.76
CA PHE A 301 -10.75 -17.21 7.18
C PHE A 301 -11.52 -16.07 6.51
N ALA A 302 -11.66 -14.94 7.21
CA ALA A 302 -12.07 -13.66 6.62
C ALA A 302 -10.88 -12.99 5.94
N ILE A 303 -11.12 -12.34 4.80
CA ILE A 303 -10.07 -11.69 4.01
C ILE A 303 -10.31 -10.19 3.97
N GLY A 304 -9.31 -9.41 4.39
CA GLY A 304 -9.31 -7.96 4.36
C GLY A 304 -8.16 -7.40 3.53
N VAL A 305 -8.44 -6.30 2.82
CA VAL A 305 -7.46 -5.61 1.98
C VAL A 305 -7.62 -4.10 2.20
N VAL A 306 -6.52 -3.45 2.58
CA VAL A 306 -6.46 -2.01 2.85
C VAL A 306 -5.28 -1.40 2.11
N SER A 307 -5.47 -0.27 1.42
CA SER A 307 -4.41 0.43 0.70
C SER A 307 -4.58 1.96 0.74
N SER A 308 -3.48 2.71 0.89
CA SER A 308 -3.46 4.17 0.79
C SER A 308 -3.52 4.70 -0.66
N VAL A 309 -3.36 3.81 -1.64
CA VAL A 309 -3.53 4.07 -3.09
C VAL A 309 -4.80 3.38 -3.60
N PRO A 310 -5.15 3.46 -4.90
CA PRO A 310 -6.38 2.82 -5.36
C PRO A 310 -6.46 1.34 -4.99
N PHE A 311 -7.61 0.94 -4.42
CA PHE A 311 -7.85 -0.38 -3.82
C PHE A 311 -7.61 -1.57 -4.76
N CYS A 312 -7.57 -1.34 -6.07
CA CYS A 312 -7.32 -2.34 -7.11
C CYS A 312 -5.94 -2.16 -7.80
N HIS A 313 -5.03 -1.32 -7.23
CA HIS A 313 -3.64 -1.29 -7.69
C HIS A 313 -2.95 -2.64 -7.43
N ALA A 314 -1.72 -2.74 -7.90
CA ALA A 314 -1.01 -4.01 -8.03
C ALA A 314 -0.93 -4.83 -6.73
N THR A 315 -0.51 -4.23 -5.61
CA THR A 315 -0.34 -4.95 -4.34
C THR A 315 -1.67 -5.43 -3.76
N PRO A 316 -2.72 -4.60 -3.62
CA PRO A 316 -4.03 -5.09 -3.19
C PRO A 316 -4.64 -6.08 -4.18
N ALA A 317 -4.52 -5.85 -5.50
CA ALA A 317 -5.01 -6.76 -6.54
C ALA A 317 -4.42 -8.17 -6.41
N ALA A 318 -3.08 -8.27 -6.26
CA ALA A 318 -2.38 -9.55 -6.18
C ALA A 318 -2.67 -10.33 -4.89
N THR A 319 -3.43 -9.78 -3.96
CA THR A 319 -3.91 -10.56 -2.82
C THR A 319 -4.96 -11.59 -3.24
N TYR A 320 -5.75 -11.29 -4.30
CA TYR A 320 -6.97 -12.06 -4.55
C TYR A 320 -7.36 -12.19 -6.04
N ALA A 321 -7.20 -11.12 -6.85
CA ALA A 321 -7.63 -11.08 -8.24
C ALA A 321 -6.68 -11.87 -9.16
N HIS A 322 -7.17 -12.16 -10.40
CA HIS A 322 -6.35 -12.68 -11.49
C HIS A 322 -6.47 -11.77 -12.70
N ASN A 323 -5.35 -11.30 -13.22
CA ASN A 323 -5.34 -10.54 -14.47
C ASN A 323 -3.95 -10.57 -15.13
N VAL A 324 -3.91 -10.67 -16.45
CA VAL A 324 -2.67 -10.59 -17.23
C VAL A 324 -2.05 -9.19 -17.23
N ASN A 325 -2.80 -8.16 -16.81
CA ASN A 325 -2.40 -6.76 -16.80
C ASN A 325 -2.88 -6.02 -15.55
N ARG A 326 -1.95 -5.57 -14.71
CA ARG A 326 -2.24 -4.76 -13.51
C ARG A 326 -3.03 -3.47 -13.77
N SER A 327 -3.09 -3.00 -15.01
CA SER A 327 -3.81 -1.78 -15.39
C SER A 327 -5.25 -2.02 -15.82
N ASP A 328 -5.73 -3.26 -15.80
CA ASP A 328 -7.13 -3.62 -16.05
C ASP A 328 -7.96 -3.48 -14.76
N TYR A 329 -8.05 -2.24 -14.30
CA TYR A 329 -8.51 -1.90 -12.95
C TYR A 329 -9.95 -2.32 -12.65
N GLN A 330 -10.90 -2.08 -13.57
CA GLN A 330 -12.30 -2.41 -13.31
C GLN A 330 -12.54 -3.92 -13.25
N ASP A 331 -11.84 -4.71 -14.07
CA ASP A 331 -11.94 -6.17 -13.99
C ASP A 331 -11.24 -6.74 -12.75
N ILE A 332 -10.13 -6.16 -12.33
CA ILE A 332 -9.50 -6.47 -11.04
C ILE A 332 -10.45 -6.14 -9.87
N SER A 333 -11.13 -5.00 -9.93
CA SER A 333 -12.12 -4.61 -8.92
C SER A 333 -13.28 -5.59 -8.82
N ARG A 334 -13.78 -6.07 -9.97
CA ARG A 334 -14.81 -7.12 -10.01
C ARG A 334 -14.38 -8.39 -9.30
N ASP A 335 -13.15 -8.84 -9.51
CA ASP A 335 -12.60 -10.01 -8.80
C ASP A 335 -12.56 -9.78 -7.29
N LEU A 336 -12.03 -8.63 -6.84
CA LEU A 336 -11.93 -8.28 -5.42
C LEU A 336 -13.30 -8.19 -4.74
N LEU A 337 -14.30 -7.69 -5.45
CA LEU A 337 -15.67 -7.50 -4.95
C LEU A 337 -16.58 -8.73 -5.15
N GLY A 338 -16.11 -9.74 -5.87
CA GLY A 338 -16.87 -10.97 -6.10
C GLY A 338 -17.89 -10.83 -7.24
N LEU A 339 -17.60 -9.96 -8.20
CA LEU A 339 -18.36 -9.78 -9.44
C LEU A 339 -17.71 -10.55 -10.61
N ARG A 340 -18.37 -10.61 -11.75
CA ARG A 340 -17.83 -11.29 -12.94
C ARG A 340 -16.80 -10.41 -13.64
N SER A 341 -15.60 -10.93 -13.84
CA SER A 341 -14.50 -10.30 -14.59
C SER A 341 -14.19 -11.03 -15.89
N ALA A 342 -13.29 -10.48 -16.71
CA ALA A 342 -12.76 -11.14 -17.89
C ALA A 342 -12.05 -12.46 -17.55
N ALA A 343 -11.32 -12.51 -16.42
CA ALA A 343 -10.64 -13.71 -15.95
C ALA A 343 -11.62 -14.76 -15.39
N HIS A 344 -12.77 -14.34 -14.88
CA HIS A 344 -13.76 -15.18 -14.19
C HIS A 344 -15.17 -15.09 -14.79
N ARG A 345 -15.28 -15.17 -16.13
CA ARG A 345 -16.54 -15.04 -16.90
C ARG A 345 -17.59 -16.08 -16.54
N LYS A 346 -17.18 -17.33 -16.28
CA LYS A 346 -18.10 -18.43 -15.99
C LYS A 346 -18.61 -18.40 -14.56
N LYS A 347 -17.75 -18.06 -13.62
CA LYS A 347 -18.04 -18.05 -12.18
C LYS A 347 -17.19 -16.99 -11.52
N ALA A 348 -17.83 -15.98 -10.95
CA ALA A 348 -17.17 -14.97 -10.14
C ALA A 348 -16.45 -15.58 -8.93
N LEU A 349 -15.39 -14.94 -8.48
CA LEU A 349 -14.76 -15.21 -7.18
C LEU A 349 -15.75 -14.87 -6.06
N SER A 350 -15.46 -15.30 -4.84
CA SER A 350 -16.35 -14.99 -3.70
C SER A 350 -16.28 -13.54 -3.25
N GLY A 351 -15.21 -12.82 -3.63
CA GLY A 351 -14.87 -11.49 -3.15
C GLY A 351 -14.27 -11.51 -1.72
N VAL A 352 -13.61 -10.44 -1.34
CA VAL A 352 -13.01 -10.28 0.00
C VAL A 352 -14.05 -9.82 1.02
N ASP A 353 -13.79 -9.97 2.31
CA ASP A 353 -14.75 -9.56 3.35
C ASP A 353 -14.65 -8.06 3.68
N VAL A 354 -13.47 -7.47 3.56
CA VAL A 354 -13.21 -6.04 3.73
C VAL A 354 -12.30 -5.55 2.61
N LEU A 355 -12.69 -4.45 1.95
CA LEU A 355 -11.89 -3.78 0.93
C LEU A 355 -11.96 -2.28 1.17
N ILE A 356 -10.84 -1.64 1.50
CA ILE A 356 -10.80 -0.19 1.78
C ILE A 356 -9.60 0.41 1.07
N GLY A 357 -9.81 1.49 0.33
CA GLY A 357 -8.68 2.18 -0.29
C GLY A 357 -9.06 3.39 -1.13
N GLY A 358 -8.09 3.87 -1.88
CA GLY A 358 -8.24 4.98 -2.81
C GLY A 358 -8.99 4.60 -4.08
N GLY A 359 -9.07 5.54 -5.02
CA GLY A 359 -9.71 5.39 -6.34
C GLY A 359 -10.86 6.37 -6.60
N TRP A 360 -11.40 6.97 -5.56
CA TRP A 360 -12.47 7.96 -5.69
C TRP A 360 -11.97 9.22 -6.41
N GLY A 361 -12.82 9.78 -7.31
CA GLY A 361 -12.57 11.06 -7.98
C GLY A 361 -11.65 10.99 -9.21
N GLU A 362 -11.18 9.83 -9.62
CA GLU A 362 -10.37 9.67 -10.83
C GLU A 362 -11.23 9.12 -11.99
N GLU A 363 -11.59 10.01 -12.93
CA GLU A 363 -12.52 9.67 -14.00
C GLU A 363 -11.85 9.66 -15.37
N LYS A 364 -12.27 8.73 -16.22
CA LYS A 364 -11.87 8.62 -17.63
C LYS A 364 -13.05 8.39 -18.56
N LYS A 365 -12.97 9.03 -19.71
CA LYS A 365 -13.93 8.83 -20.79
C LYS A 365 -13.65 7.56 -21.61
N ASP A 366 -12.36 7.20 -21.71
CA ASP A 366 -11.87 6.02 -22.39
C ASP A 366 -10.55 5.57 -21.78
N ASP A 367 -10.45 4.30 -21.46
CA ASP A 367 -9.23 3.59 -21.04
C ASP A 367 -9.16 2.17 -21.63
N THR A 368 -9.93 1.91 -22.72
CA THR A 368 -10.03 0.60 -23.39
C THR A 368 -8.67 0.06 -23.83
N LYS A 369 -7.72 0.93 -24.15
CA LYS A 369 -6.34 0.53 -24.49
C LYS A 369 -5.65 -0.23 -23.35
N LYS A 370 -5.94 0.09 -22.08
CA LYS A 370 -5.34 -0.54 -20.89
C LYS A 370 -6.25 -1.59 -20.28
N GLN A 371 -7.55 -1.30 -20.22
CA GLN A 371 -8.54 -2.08 -19.51
C GLN A 371 -9.41 -2.96 -20.42
N GLY A 372 -9.14 -2.97 -21.74
CA GLY A 372 -9.89 -3.79 -22.68
C GLY A 372 -11.34 -3.33 -22.89
N ASN A 373 -12.13 -4.19 -23.50
CA ASN A 373 -13.50 -3.91 -23.90
C ASN A 373 -14.52 -3.90 -22.73
N ASN A 374 -14.09 -4.34 -21.53
CA ASN A 374 -14.93 -4.35 -20.34
C ASN A 374 -14.89 -3.03 -19.56
N PHE A 375 -14.04 -2.09 -19.98
CA PHE A 375 -14.00 -0.76 -19.40
C PHE A 375 -15.30 0.00 -19.62
N VAL A 376 -15.85 0.55 -18.56
CA VAL A 376 -17.03 1.41 -18.57
C VAL A 376 -16.60 2.85 -18.27
N PRO A 377 -16.92 3.84 -19.13
CA PRO A 377 -16.61 5.25 -18.89
C PRO A 377 -17.13 5.75 -17.55
N GLY A 378 -16.36 6.57 -16.85
CA GLY A 378 -16.63 7.06 -15.50
C GLY A 378 -15.40 6.89 -14.62
N ASN A 379 -15.58 6.39 -13.41
CA ASN A 379 -14.43 6.18 -12.52
C ASN A 379 -13.48 5.14 -13.10
N THR A 380 -12.17 5.46 -13.06
CA THR A 380 -11.10 4.62 -13.64
C THR A 380 -11.04 3.23 -13.02
N TYR A 381 -11.36 3.12 -11.74
CA TYR A 381 -11.12 1.92 -10.92
C TYR A 381 -12.38 1.09 -10.66
N LEU A 382 -13.56 1.70 -10.73
CA LEU A 382 -14.83 1.04 -10.40
C LEU A 382 -15.97 1.60 -11.24
N ALA A 383 -16.67 0.75 -11.97
CA ALA A 383 -17.86 1.15 -12.68
C ALA A 383 -19.01 1.45 -11.71
N GLN A 384 -19.82 2.46 -12.01
CA GLN A 384 -20.94 2.85 -11.15
C GLN A 384 -21.94 1.70 -10.95
N ALA A 385 -22.21 0.91 -11.99
CA ALA A 385 -23.10 -0.25 -11.89
C ALA A 385 -22.55 -1.35 -10.97
N ASP A 386 -21.22 -1.57 -10.99
CA ASP A 386 -20.56 -2.53 -10.10
C ASP A 386 -20.67 -2.08 -8.63
N LEU A 387 -20.54 -0.76 -8.37
CA LEU A 387 -20.73 -0.18 -7.04
C LEU A 387 -22.17 -0.36 -6.53
N GLU A 388 -23.15 -0.14 -7.39
CA GLU A 388 -24.57 -0.34 -7.05
C GLU A 388 -24.91 -1.81 -6.80
N GLU A 389 -24.33 -2.74 -7.57
CA GLU A 389 -24.57 -4.18 -7.43
C GLU A 389 -24.07 -4.74 -6.10
N ILE A 390 -22.95 -4.22 -5.57
CA ILE A 390 -22.38 -4.74 -4.31
C ILE A 390 -23.05 -4.19 -3.05
N ASP A 391 -23.78 -3.06 -3.14
CA ASP A 391 -24.33 -2.35 -2.00
C ASP A 391 -25.50 -3.11 -1.34
N VAL A 392 -25.45 -3.24 -0.02
CA VAL A 392 -26.53 -3.89 0.77
C VAL A 392 -27.88 -3.22 0.59
N ASP A 393 -27.92 -1.92 0.34
CA ASP A 393 -29.16 -1.17 0.08
C ASP A 393 -29.83 -1.59 -1.23
N ASN A 394 -29.07 -2.18 -2.15
CA ASN A 394 -29.55 -2.74 -3.42
C ASN A 394 -29.61 -4.27 -3.41
N GLY A 395 -29.45 -4.91 -2.24
CA GLY A 395 -29.44 -6.37 -2.11
C GLY A 395 -28.06 -7.02 -2.32
N GLY A 396 -26.99 -6.24 -2.39
CA GLY A 396 -25.59 -6.68 -2.43
C GLY A 396 -25.11 -7.20 -1.08
N LYS A 397 -23.79 -7.29 -0.90
CA LYS A 397 -23.15 -7.90 0.29
C LYS A 397 -22.31 -6.92 1.10
N TYR A 398 -22.06 -5.73 0.58
CA TYR A 398 -21.15 -4.77 1.20
C TYR A 398 -21.94 -3.60 1.78
N PHE A 399 -21.60 -3.24 3.00
CA PHE A 399 -21.87 -1.90 3.49
C PHE A 399 -20.89 -0.97 2.78
N VAL A 400 -21.40 -0.07 1.95
CA VAL A 400 -20.60 0.82 1.11
C VAL A 400 -20.45 2.17 1.80
N VAL A 401 -19.21 2.64 1.97
CA VAL A 401 -18.91 3.99 2.45
C VAL A 401 -17.95 4.68 1.50
N GLN A 402 -18.25 5.92 1.15
CA GLN A 402 -17.45 6.69 0.20
C GLN A 402 -17.05 8.04 0.80
N ARG A 403 -16.01 8.65 0.24
CA ARG A 403 -15.70 10.05 0.51
C ARG A 403 -16.95 10.91 0.32
N HIS A 404 -17.26 11.72 1.32
CA HIS A 404 -18.40 12.64 1.26
C HIS A 404 -17.95 14.07 1.57
N LYS A 405 -18.43 15.02 0.73
CA LYS A 405 -18.05 16.43 0.83
C LYS A 405 -18.42 17.03 2.18
N GLY A 406 -17.43 17.60 2.86
CA GLY A 406 -17.58 18.31 4.13
C GLY A 406 -17.65 17.41 5.36
N GLU A 407 -17.65 16.08 5.22
CA GLU A 407 -17.67 15.13 6.32
C GLU A 407 -16.26 14.60 6.63
N SER A 408 -16.07 14.08 7.84
CA SER A 408 -14.79 13.44 8.19
C SER A 408 -14.74 12.02 7.63
N GLY A 409 -13.79 11.76 6.71
CA GLY A 409 -13.62 10.41 6.16
C GLY A 409 -13.30 9.37 7.22
N ALA A 410 -12.53 9.74 8.24
CA ALA A 410 -12.23 8.85 9.37
C ALA A 410 -13.49 8.49 10.18
N GLN A 411 -14.39 9.46 10.43
CA GLN A 411 -15.62 9.20 11.18
C GLN A 411 -16.61 8.38 10.34
N LEU A 412 -16.82 8.74 9.07
CA LEU A 412 -17.69 7.99 8.17
C LEU A 412 -17.26 6.51 8.09
N LEU A 413 -15.96 6.27 7.97
CA LEU A 413 -15.43 4.91 7.89
C LEU A 413 -15.60 4.15 9.22
N ALA A 414 -15.38 4.79 10.36
CA ALA A 414 -15.56 4.17 11.67
C ALA A 414 -17.03 3.78 11.91
N ASP A 415 -17.96 4.67 11.59
CA ASP A 415 -19.40 4.40 11.72
C ASP A 415 -19.84 3.26 10.79
N ALA A 416 -19.36 3.26 9.55
CA ALA A 416 -19.63 2.19 8.58
C ALA A 416 -19.06 0.84 9.02
N ALA A 417 -17.85 0.81 9.59
CA ALA A 417 -17.25 -0.40 10.12
C ALA A 417 -18.05 -0.98 11.29
N LEU A 418 -18.51 -0.13 12.20
CA LEU A 418 -19.36 -0.53 13.32
C LEU A 418 -20.69 -1.14 12.84
N LEU A 419 -21.34 -0.51 11.86
CA LEU A 419 -22.59 -1.02 11.28
C LEU A 419 -22.36 -2.35 10.55
N ALA A 420 -21.34 -2.43 9.68
CA ALA A 420 -20.99 -3.66 8.98
C ALA A 420 -20.66 -4.80 9.96
N ALA A 421 -19.93 -4.50 11.04
CA ALA A 421 -19.58 -5.47 12.08
C ALA A 421 -20.83 -5.95 12.86
N THR A 422 -21.76 -5.05 13.16
CA THR A 422 -23.00 -5.34 13.90
C THR A 422 -23.95 -6.22 13.08
N ASP A 423 -24.12 -5.89 11.80
CA ASP A 423 -25.07 -6.57 10.91
C ASP A 423 -24.46 -7.82 10.24
N GLY A 424 -23.16 -8.05 10.43
CA GLY A 424 -22.44 -9.16 9.81
C GLY A 424 -22.20 -8.99 8.30
N ASN A 425 -22.27 -7.76 7.79
CA ASN A 425 -22.03 -7.41 6.40
C ASN A 425 -20.53 -7.34 6.08
N ARG A 426 -20.20 -7.34 4.80
CA ARG A 426 -18.89 -6.97 4.29
C ARG A 426 -18.76 -5.44 4.28
N LEU A 427 -17.52 -4.94 4.26
CA LEU A 427 -17.25 -3.50 4.20
C LEU A 427 -16.50 -3.14 2.93
N PHE A 428 -17.01 -2.16 2.18
CA PHE A 428 -16.29 -1.51 1.09
C PHE A 428 -16.13 -0.01 1.38
N GLY A 429 -14.87 0.45 1.52
CA GLY A 429 -14.53 1.86 1.75
C GLY A 429 -13.83 2.45 0.52
N PHE A 430 -14.43 3.48 -0.09
CA PHE A 430 -13.98 4.09 -1.34
C PHE A 430 -13.65 5.57 -1.13
N PHE A 431 -12.36 5.84 -0.97
CA PHE A 431 -11.81 7.16 -0.65
C PHE A 431 -10.80 7.61 -1.70
N GLY A 432 -10.17 8.76 -1.50
CA GLY A 432 -9.17 9.31 -2.37
C GLY A 432 -9.45 10.77 -2.74
N GLY A 433 -8.59 11.29 -3.60
CA GLY A 433 -8.67 12.63 -4.15
C GLY A 433 -8.27 12.62 -5.61
N LYS A 434 -7.74 13.74 -6.09
CA LYS A 434 -7.18 13.83 -7.43
C LYS A 434 -6.06 12.78 -7.59
N GLY A 435 -6.07 12.02 -8.68
CA GLY A 435 -5.14 10.91 -8.90
C GLY A 435 -5.57 9.60 -8.23
N GLY A 436 -6.68 9.59 -7.49
CA GLY A 436 -7.28 8.39 -6.92
C GLY A 436 -6.61 7.87 -5.64
N HIS A 437 -5.57 8.51 -5.12
CA HIS A 437 -4.92 8.10 -3.86
C HIS A 437 -5.37 8.95 -2.67
N LEU A 438 -5.04 8.50 -1.47
CA LEU A 438 -5.22 9.29 -0.24
C LEU A 438 -4.18 10.41 -0.17
N PRO A 439 -4.41 11.50 0.60
CA PRO A 439 -3.41 12.53 0.79
C PRO A 439 -2.10 12.00 1.38
N PHE A 440 -0.98 12.25 0.70
CA PHE A 440 0.35 11.89 1.20
C PHE A 440 0.78 12.85 2.30
N GLN A 441 1.35 12.31 3.35
CA GLN A 441 1.90 13.08 4.45
C GLN A 441 3.33 13.53 4.12
N THR A 442 3.66 14.78 4.39
CA THR A 442 5.03 15.31 4.36
C THR A 442 5.81 14.96 5.63
N ALA A 443 7.14 15.08 5.59
CA ALA A 443 8.01 14.67 6.70
C ALA A 443 7.68 15.34 8.04
N ASP A 444 7.18 16.58 8.01
CA ASP A 444 6.75 17.33 9.20
C ASP A 444 5.34 16.97 9.70
N GLY A 445 4.71 15.98 9.11
CA GLY A 445 3.34 15.57 9.42
C GLY A 445 2.25 16.43 8.76
N GLY A 446 2.64 17.36 7.89
CA GLY A 446 1.73 18.19 7.11
C GLY A 446 1.37 17.55 5.76
N TYR A 447 0.81 18.41 4.87
CA TYR A 447 0.37 18.03 3.52
C TYR A 447 0.70 19.12 2.49
N ASP A 448 1.76 19.89 2.74
CA ASP A 448 2.23 20.97 1.85
C ASP A 448 3.51 20.54 1.14
N PRO A 449 3.41 19.95 -0.07
CA PRO A 449 4.56 19.35 -0.75
C PRO A 449 5.53 20.39 -1.28
N THR A 450 6.75 19.95 -1.58
CA THR A 450 7.77 20.76 -2.25
C THR A 450 7.27 21.18 -3.63
N ARG A 451 7.40 22.48 -3.95
CA ARG A 451 7.05 23.02 -5.27
C ARG A 451 8.03 22.54 -6.33
N GLY A 452 7.52 22.27 -7.54
CA GLY A 452 8.34 21.91 -8.70
C GLY A 452 8.77 20.45 -8.75
N ILE A 453 8.29 19.61 -7.84
CA ILE A 453 8.38 18.14 -7.98
C ILE A 453 7.33 17.71 -9.00
N ASP A 454 7.76 16.97 -10.02
CA ASP A 454 6.85 16.35 -10.98
C ASP A 454 5.84 15.46 -10.26
N ARG A 455 4.56 15.60 -10.62
CA ARG A 455 3.46 14.79 -10.09
C ARG A 455 3.25 14.88 -8.57
N ALA A 456 3.90 15.81 -7.86
CA ALA A 456 3.57 16.06 -6.47
C ALA A 456 2.17 16.67 -6.36
N ASP A 457 1.28 16.00 -5.69
CA ASP A 457 -0.09 16.42 -5.51
C ASP A 457 -0.22 17.46 -4.40
N ARG A 458 -1.11 18.42 -4.63
CA ARG A 458 -1.47 19.41 -3.61
C ARG A 458 -2.85 19.07 -3.07
N TYR A 459 -2.93 18.92 -1.78
CA TYR A 459 -4.17 18.59 -1.11
C TYR A 459 -4.81 19.82 -0.50
N SER A 460 -6.11 19.98 -0.72
CA SER A 460 -6.92 20.96 -0.02
C SER A 460 -7.21 20.50 1.41
N LYS A 461 -7.66 21.43 2.27
CA LYS A 461 -8.14 21.06 3.61
C LYS A 461 -9.31 20.08 3.55
N ALA A 462 -10.11 20.14 2.48
CA ALA A 462 -11.19 19.19 2.24
C ALA A 462 -10.63 17.80 1.94
N ASP A 463 -9.62 17.68 1.08
CA ASP A 463 -8.99 16.40 0.79
C ASP A 463 -8.47 15.72 2.06
N VAL A 464 -7.79 16.47 2.93
CA VAL A 464 -7.26 15.94 4.18
C VAL A 464 -8.36 15.55 5.17
N LYS A 465 -9.45 16.34 5.29
CA LYS A 465 -10.55 16.08 6.21
C LYS A 465 -11.44 14.92 5.76
N GLU A 466 -11.73 14.87 4.45
CA GLU A 466 -12.73 13.97 3.87
C GLU A 466 -12.17 12.56 3.58
N ASN A 467 -10.88 12.34 3.83
CA ASN A 467 -10.22 11.03 3.70
C ASN A 467 -9.79 10.49 5.07
N PRO A 468 -9.85 9.17 5.28
CA PRO A 468 -9.24 8.52 6.44
C PRO A 468 -7.72 8.42 6.27
N THR A 469 -6.99 8.23 7.36
CA THR A 469 -5.58 7.80 7.33
C THR A 469 -5.47 6.28 7.11
N LEU A 470 -4.27 5.81 6.77
CA LEU A 470 -4.00 4.37 6.67
C LEU A 470 -4.29 3.64 7.99
N GLY A 471 -3.98 4.25 9.13
CA GLY A 471 -4.30 3.73 10.46
C GLY A 471 -5.80 3.59 10.69
N ASN A 472 -6.59 4.62 10.33
CA ASN A 472 -8.05 4.55 10.43
C ASN A 472 -8.63 3.39 9.59
N MET A 473 -8.12 3.21 8.37
CA MET A 473 -8.55 2.14 7.49
C MET A 473 -8.18 0.75 8.04
N ALA A 474 -6.95 0.60 8.57
CA ALA A 474 -6.51 -0.65 9.19
C ALA A 474 -7.35 -1.00 10.42
N THR A 475 -7.67 -0.01 11.28
CA THR A 475 -8.51 -0.19 12.46
C THR A 475 -9.93 -0.61 12.07
N ALA A 476 -10.55 0.08 11.11
CA ALA A 476 -11.88 -0.27 10.59
C ALA A 476 -11.93 -1.70 10.01
N ALA A 477 -10.91 -2.09 9.26
CA ALA A 477 -10.79 -3.44 8.73
C ALA A 477 -10.68 -4.50 9.83
N LEU A 478 -9.83 -4.25 10.83
CA LEU A 478 -9.65 -5.16 11.97
C LEU A 478 -10.95 -5.32 12.79
N GLU A 479 -11.74 -4.26 12.96
CA GLU A 479 -13.03 -4.31 13.65
C GLU A 479 -14.03 -5.25 12.96
N VAL A 480 -14.22 -5.09 11.65
CA VAL A 480 -15.13 -5.94 10.88
C VAL A 480 -14.63 -7.40 10.84
N LEU A 481 -13.35 -7.63 10.59
CA LEU A 481 -12.77 -8.97 10.52
C LEU A 481 -12.86 -9.69 11.88
N GLU A 482 -12.60 -8.98 12.98
CA GLU A 482 -12.71 -9.52 14.34
C GLU A 482 -14.17 -9.87 14.70
N SER A 483 -15.14 -9.03 14.34
CA SER A 483 -16.56 -9.32 14.53
C SER A 483 -16.96 -10.62 13.85
N ARG A 484 -16.54 -10.83 12.60
CA ARG A 484 -16.81 -12.07 11.85
C ARG A 484 -16.19 -13.29 12.48
N LYS A 485 -15.03 -13.15 13.09
CA LYS A 485 -14.37 -14.22 13.86
C LYS A 485 -15.11 -14.51 15.18
N LYS A 486 -15.46 -13.48 15.95
CA LYS A 486 -16.19 -13.60 17.22
C LYS A 486 -17.57 -14.19 17.08
N SER A 487 -18.29 -13.87 16.01
CA SER A 487 -19.59 -14.47 15.71
C SER A 487 -19.52 -15.96 15.34
N GLY A 488 -18.31 -16.51 15.16
CA GLY A 488 -18.11 -17.88 14.70
C GLY A 488 -18.30 -18.08 13.18
N ALA A 489 -18.61 -17.02 12.44
CA ALA A 489 -18.76 -17.06 10.99
C ALA A 489 -17.43 -17.37 10.29
N LYS A 490 -16.30 -17.00 10.94
CA LYS A 490 -14.95 -17.25 10.43
C LYS A 490 -14.02 -17.82 11.52
N LYS A 491 -13.07 -18.65 11.09
CA LYS A 491 -12.09 -19.30 11.98
C LYS A 491 -10.89 -18.41 12.32
N GLY A 492 -10.60 -17.46 11.45
CA GLY A 492 -9.47 -16.54 11.54
C GLY A 492 -9.62 -15.40 10.55
N MET A 493 -8.60 -14.58 10.45
CA MET A 493 -8.54 -13.48 9.47
C MET A 493 -7.17 -13.39 8.83
N TRP A 494 -7.18 -12.90 7.59
CA TRP A 494 -6.01 -12.46 6.85
C TRP A 494 -6.23 -11.00 6.41
N LEU A 495 -5.23 -10.15 6.62
CA LEU A 495 -5.30 -8.72 6.31
C LEU A 495 -4.04 -8.26 5.59
N LEU A 496 -4.21 -7.67 4.40
CA LEU A 496 -3.22 -6.78 3.81
C LEU A 496 -3.42 -5.37 4.34
N VAL A 497 -2.33 -4.71 4.73
CA VAL A 497 -2.25 -3.25 4.88
C VAL A 497 -1.12 -2.74 4.00
N GLU A 498 -1.42 -1.87 3.05
CA GLU A 498 -0.44 -1.29 2.13
C GLU A 498 -0.32 0.22 2.31
N SER A 499 0.92 0.69 2.50
CA SER A 499 1.31 2.09 2.33
C SER A 499 1.93 2.23 0.93
N GLY A 500 1.09 2.52 -0.07
CA GLY A 500 1.48 2.63 -1.47
C GLY A 500 2.04 4.01 -1.84
N ASP A 501 1.77 5.01 -1.03
CA ASP A 501 2.23 6.39 -1.17
C ASP A 501 3.76 6.53 -1.08
N ILE A 502 4.46 5.63 -0.39
CA ILE A 502 5.93 5.62 -0.31
C ILE A 502 6.55 5.38 -1.70
N ASP A 503 5.98 4.45 -2.48
CA ASP A 503 6.39 4.17 -3.86
C ASP A 503 6.25 5.41 -4.75
N TRP A 504 5.08 6.05 -4.71
CA TRP A 504 4.79 7.22 -5.52
C TRP A 504 5.70 8.40 -5.17
N ALA A 505 5.97 8.63 -3.89
CA ALA A 505 6.92 9.65 -3.45
C ALA A 505 8.35 9.36 -3.95
N ASN A 506 8.79 8.10 -3.87
CA ASN A 506 10.11 7.70 -4.36
C ASN A 506 10.22 7.77 -5.89
N HIS A 507 9.17 7.43 -6.64
CA HIS A 507 9.12 7.65 -8.08
C HIS A 507 9.33 9.11 -8.46
N ASN A 508 8.76 10.02 -7.68
CA ASN A 508 8.90 11.46 -7.88
C ASN A 508 10.24 12.01 -7.34
N ASN A 509 11.12 11.18 -6.81
CA ASN A 509 12.35 11.57 -6.13
C ASN A 509 12.08 12.61 -5.02
N ASN A 510 10.97 12.44 -4.32
CA ASN A 510 10.44 13.34 -3.30
C ASN A 510 10.73 12.80 -1.91
N ILE A 511 11.83 13.24 -1.31
CA ILE A 511 12.26 12.76 0.02
C ILE A 511 11.34 13.25 1.14
N ASP A 512 10.72 14.43 1.00
CA ASP A 512 9.82 14.99 2.00
C ASP A 512 8.58 14.09 2.15
N ASP A 513 7.90 13.79 1.04
CA ASP A 513 6.74 12.90 1.05
C ASP A 513 7.14 11.44 1.34
N ALA A 514 8.30 10.96 0.85
CA ALA A 514 8.77 9.61 1.14
C ALA A 514 8.98 9.38 2.64
N ILE A 515 9.58 10.34 3.35
CA ILE A 515 9.74 10.30 4.80
C ILE A 515 8.37 10.39 5.48
N GLY A 516 7.50 11.32 5.06
CA GLY A 516 6.16 11.49 5.63
C GLY A 516 5.31 10.24 5.50
N SER A 517 5.32 9.60 4.34
CA SER A 517 4.60 8.35 4.08
C SER A 517 5.13 7.18 4.95
N VAL A 518 6.45 7.07 5.15
CA VAL A 518 7.01 6.07 6.09
C VAL A 518 6.57 6.34 7.52
N LEU A 519 6.50 7.62 7.95
CA LEU A 519 6.03 7.97 9.28
C LEU A 519 4.53 7.67 9.45
N SER A 520 3.72 7.91 8.43
CA SER A 520 2.30 7.51 8.39
C SER A 520 2.14 5.98 8.48
N ALA A 521 2.97 5.21 7.77
CA ALA A 521 3.00 3.76 7.87
C ALA A 521 3.41 3.28 9.27
N ASP A 522 4.40 3.94 9.93
CA ASP A 522 4.82 3.65 11.31
C ASP A 522 3.69 3.93 12.32
N GLU A 523 2.83 4.91 12.05
CA GLU A 523 1.61 5.15 12.84
C GLU A 523 0.57 4.07 12.66
N ALA A 524 0.28 3.68 11.42
CA ALA A 524 -0.64 2.58 11.14
C ALA A 524 -0.15 1.26 11.77
N PHE A 525 1.17 0.99 11.72
CA PHE A 525 1.75 -0.15 12.42
C PHE A 525 1.51 -0.08 13.94
N ARG A 526 1.63 1.09 14.56
CA ARG A 526 1.38 1.29 16.00
C ARG A 526 -0.08 1.00 16.36
N GLU A 527 -1.03 1.41 15.52
CA GLU A 527 -2.44 1.10 15.74
C GLU A 527 -2.72 -0.41 15.62
N ILE A 528 -2.09 -1.09 14.66
CA ILE A 528 -2.23 -2.54 14.49
C ILE A 528 -1.67 -3.30 15.70
N ILE A 529 -0.48 -2.96 16.19
CA ILE A 529 0.06 -3.64 17.39
C ILE A 529 -0.78 -3.35 18.64
N ALA A 530 -1.31 -2.14 18.79
CA ALA A 530 -2.23 -1.82 19.89
C ALA A 530 -3.51 -2.66 19.80
N TRP A 531 -4.04 -2.87 18.60
CA TRP A 531 -5.16 -3.79 18.39
C TRP A 531 -4.79 -5.24 18.76
N VAL A 532 -3.62 -5.74 18.33
CA VAL A 532 -3.16 -7.10 18.67
C VAL A 532 -3.05 -7.27 20.18
N GLU A 533 -2.46 -6.32 20.89
CA GLU A 533 -2.28 -6.39 22.35
C GLU A 533 -3.61 -6.28 23.11
N LYS A 534 -4.61 -5.57 22.57
CA LYS A 534 -5.92 -5.39 23.18
C LYS A 534 -6.91 -6.52 22.87
N HIS A 535 -6.91 -7.03 21.65
CA HIS A 535 -7.94 -7.96 21.15
C HIS A 535 -7.43 -9.36 20.83
N SER A 536 -6.12 -9.57 20.83
CA SER A 536 -5.47 -10.84 20.52
C SER A 536 -4.21 -11.03 21.36
N ASN A 537 -3.26 -11.77 20.84
CA ASN A 537 -1.90 -11.93 21.38
C ASN A 537 -0.95 -12.43 20.29
N TRP A 538 0.35 -12.48 20.61
CA TRP A 538 1.38 -12.91 19.66
C TRP A 538 1.47 -14.43 19.46
N ASP A 539 0.77 -15.24 20.26
CA ASP A 539 0.63 -16.68 20.01
C ASP A 539 -0.42 -16.96 18.94
N GLU A 540 -1.44 -16.10 18.81
CA GLU A 540 -2.48 -16.19 17.79
C GLU A 540 -2.25 -15.30 16.56
N THR A 541 -1.32 -14.35 16.62
CA THR A 541 -1.06 -13.39 15.54
C THR A 541 0.31 -13.56 14.93
N ALA A 542 0.39 -13.50 13.61
CA ALA A 542 1.62 -13.32 12.82
C ALA A 542 1.50 -12.04 12.01
N LEU A 543 2.46 -11.13 12.15
CA LEU A 543 2.58 -9.92 11.35
C LEU A 543 3.91 -9.94 10.61
N ILE A 544 3.85 -9.69 9.30
CA ILE A 544 5.02 -9.56 8.42
C ILE A 544 4.98 -8.13 7.87
N LEU A 545 6.01 -7.32 8.13
CA LEU A 545 6.19 -6.01 7.56
C LEU A 545 7.38 -6.02 6.62
N THR A 546 7.17 -5.57 5.39
CA THR A 546 8.22 -5.52 4.36
C THR A 546 7.89 -4.47 3.30
N ALA A 547 8.80 -4.27 2.36
CA ALA A 547 8.52 -3.63 1.08
C ALA A 547 8.47 -4.68 -0.04
N ASP A 548 7.87 -4.34 -1.14
CA ASP A 548 7.77 -5.18 -2.33
C ASP A 548 8.97 -5.00 -3.28
N HIS A 549 9.56 -3.83 -3.34
CA HIS A 549 10.80 -3.46 -4.04
C HIS A 549 11.40 -2.18 -3.43
N GLY A 550 12.40 -1.59 -4.07
CA GLY A 550 12.97 -0.30 -3.71
C GLY A 550 13.12 0.60 -4.93
N HIS A 551 13.62 1.82 -4.71
CA HIS A 551 13.91 2.83 -5.75
C HIS A 551 15.39 3.18 -5.83
N MET A 552 16.23 2.44 -5.13
CA MET A 552 17.66 2.73 -5.03
C MET A 552 17.93 4.15 -4.53
N MET A 553 17.21 4.57 -3.47
CA MET A 553 17.58 5.79 -2.75
C MET A 553 18.99 5.67 -2.18
N VAL A 554 19.81 6.70 -2.35
CA VAL A 554 21.18 6.77 -1.84
C VAL A 554 21.34 8.04 -1.01
N LEU A 555 21.64 7.87 0.28
CA LEU A 555 21.91 8.96 1.20
C LEU A 555 23.42 9.26 1.20
N ASP A 556 23.83 10.26 0.42
CA ASP A 556 25.23 10.66 0.31
C ASP A 556 25.75 11.33 1.60
N LYS A 557 24.87 12.05 2.33
CA LYS A 557 25.18 12.74 3.57
C LYS A 557 24.04 12.58 4.58
N LEU A 558 24.18 11.66 5.50
CA LEU A 558 23.16 11.35 6.51
C LEU A 558 22.84 12.53 7.44
N ASP A 559 23.83 13.36 7.77
CA ASP A 559 23.69 14.53 8.64
C ASP A 559 22.83 15.66 8.00
N SER A 560 22.63 15.64 6.71
CA SER A 560 21.73 16.57 6.02
C SER A 560 20.26 16.41 6.41
N LEU A 561 19.86 15.25 6.92
CA LEU A 561 18.52 14.99 7.44
C LEU A 561 18.33 15.45 8.90
N ILE A 562 19.34 16.10 9.47
CA ILE A 562 19.33 16.63 10.84
C ILE A 562 19.28 18.15 10.76
N ARG A 563 18.31 18.76 11.47
CA ARG A 563 18.20 20.22 11.54
C ARG A 563 19.45 20.81 12.20
N LYS A 564 20.14 21.68 11.49
CA LYS A 564 21.24 22.45 12.09
C LYS A 564 20.67 23.40 13.15
N LYS A 565 21.29 23.38 14.33
CA LYS A 565 20.91 24.27 15.43
C LYS A 565 21.29 25.71 15.13
#